data_d4fc1889a19dcfda0bc3c883f315de71
#
_entry.id   d4fc1889a19dcfda0bc3c883f315de71
#
_cell.length_a   1.000
_cell.length_b   1.000
_cell.length_c   1.000
_cell.angle_alpha   90.00
_cell.angle_beta   90.00
_cell.angle_gamma   90.00
#
_symmetry.space_group_name_H-M   'P 1'
#
loop_
_entity.id
_entity.type
_entity.pdbx_description
1 polymer ?
#
loop_
_entity_poly.entity_id
_entity_poly.type
_entity_poly.pdbx_seq_one_letter_code
_entity_poly.pdbx_strand_id
1 'polypeptide(L)'
;MPSQDELAVINDSILQEGQWLYIYQKLSWMTSDLFAEHATVDLSSVDGSATQLDDNGNLTLFYYSQDSVMFSCTLDINDFSLSWNDTVRPMAEDERNAAHIRSSIFNHILETYGDSIYTIQDGLTCIDLICLDTNRIRVYLLTRTTLDGVIPFGNDCYVDIDIDNNLTEFHRFHHSYIPIDIRQTGDDTQAVEVIHSHTVDNPFFTPTDICNALLYARDLFEMKSVSVLSTAFDPPVIMRFNMDDMSITVNELDPQ
;
A
#
# COMPACT_ATOMS: atom_id res chain seq x y z
N MET A 1 4.74 -1.20 27.79
CA MET A 1 4.06 -0.44 26.74
C MET A 1 4.61 0.98 26.69
N PRO A 2 4.74 1.65 25.52
CA PRO A 2 5.12 3.06 25.45
C PRO A 2 4.16 3.96 26.23
N SER A 3 4.61 5.18 26.58
CA SER A 3 3.75 6.21 27.13
C SER A 3 2.67 6.66 26.12
N GLN A 4 1.63 7.35 26.58
CA GLN A 4 0.56 7.84 25.70
C GLN A 4 1.10 8.80 24.61
N ASP A 5 2.06 9.66 24.97
CA ASP A 5 2.67 10.60 24.01
C ASP A 5 3.51 9.87 22.95
N GLU A 6 4.27 8.83 23.35
CA GLU A 6 5.01 7.99 22.40
C GLU A 6 4.08 7.19 21.49
N LEU A 7 2.98 6.65 22.04
CA LEU A 7 1.96 5.97 21.24
C LEU A 7 1.31 6.90 20.21
N ALA A 8 1.02 8.15 20.58
CA ALA A 8 0.48 9.13 19.67
C ALA A 8 1.42 9.37 18.48
N VAL A 9 2.72 9.58 18.74
CA VAL A 9 3.73 9.79 17.68
C VAL A 9 3.85 8.56 16.77
N ILE A 10 3.86 7.35 17.36
CA ILE A 10 3.93 6.10 16.59
C ILE A 10 2.69 5.96 15.70
N ASN A 11 1.50 6.13 16.26
CA ASN A 11 0.24 6.00 15.53
C ASN A 11 0.12 7.04 14.40
N ASP A 12 0.49 8.30 14.67
CA ASP A 12 0.45 9.37 13.66
C ASP A 12 1.36 9.05 12.46
N SER A 13 2.58 8.56 12.74
CA SER A 13 3.51 8.14 11.67
C SER A 13 2.96 7.00 10.83
N ILE A 14 2.41 5.96 11.48
CA ILE A 14 1.82 4.79 10.81
C ILE A 14 0.61 5.21 9.96
N LEU A 15 -0.26 6.04 10.51
CA LEU A 15 -1.44 6.53 9.82
C LEU A 15 -1.07 7.37 8.59
N GLN A 16 -0.14 8.30 8.75
CA GLN A 16 0.31 9.16 7.65
C GLN A 16 0.88 8.33 6.50
N GLU A 17 1.77 7.41 6.80
CA GLU A 17 2.43 6.58 5.80
C GLU A 17 1.46 5.59 5.15
N GLY A 18 0.56 4.98 5.95
CA GLY A 18 -0.48 4.08 5.45
C GLY A 18 -1.52 4.78 4.56
N GLN A 19 -1.87 6.04 4.86
CA GLN A 19 -2.73 6.85 4.00
C GLN A 19 -2.07 7.17 2.65
N TRP A 20 -0.77 7.52 2.64
CA TRP A 20 -0.03 7.70 1.40
C TRP A 20 -0.04 6.43 0.56
N LEU A 21 0.25 5.29 1.18
CA LEU A 21 0.25 4.00 0.52
C LEU A 21 -1.14 3.66 -0.06
N TYR A 22 -2.20 3.97 0.68
CA TYR A 22 -3.58 3.83 0.20
C TYR A 22 -3.85 4.71 -1.03
N ILE A 23 -3.42 5.98 -1.05
CA ILE A 23 -3.61 6.90 -2.18
C ILE A 23 -2.93 6.35 -3.43
N TYR A 24 -1.69 5.88 -3.34
CA TYR A 24 -0.96 5.26 -4.45
C TYR A 24 -1.67 4.01 -4.98
N GLN A 25 -2.11 3.11 -4.08
CA GLN A 25 -2.83 1.89 -4.45
C GLN A 25 -4.18 2.21 -5.09
N LYS A 26 -4.91 3.16 -4.53
CA LYS A 26 -6.22 3.59 -5.07
C LYS A 26 -6.06 4.16 -6.47
N LEU A 27 -5.08 5.04 -6.69
CA LEU A 27 -4.80 5.57 -8.02
C LEU A 27 -4.45 4.43 -9.00
N SER A 28 -3.65 3.45 -8.57
CA SER A 28 -3.29 2.30 -9.41
C SER A 28 -4.52 1.49 -9.83
N TRP A 29 -5.48 1.25 -8.92
CA TRP A 29 -6.73 0.56 -9.26
C TRP A 29 -7.57 1.37 -10.23
N MET A 30 -7.82 2.65 -9.91
CA MET A 30 -8.63 3.53 -10.75
C MET A 30 -8.02 3.69 -12.14
N THR A 31 -6.68 3.79 -12.24
CA THR A 31 -6.00 3.87 -13.53
C THR A 31 -6.17 2.58 -14.34
N SER A 32 -6.11 1.42 -13.68
CA SER A 32 -6.32 0.12 -14.36
C SER A 32 -7.74 -0.01 -14.91
N ASP A 33 -8.74 0.41 -14.14
CA ASP A 33 -10.15 0.38 -14.58
C ASP A 33 -10.39 1.35 -15.74
N LEU A 34 -9.90 2.59 -15.64
CA LEU A 34 -10.01 3.57 -16.71
C LEU A 34 -9.25 3.16 -17.97
N PHE A 35 -8.07 2.54 -17.80
CA PHE A 35 -7.34 1.97 -18.93
C PHE A 35 -8.19 0.90 -19.64
N ALA A 36 -8.75 -0.03 -18.89
CA ALA A 36 -9.57 -1.10 -19.46
C ALA A 36 -10.83 -0.58 -20.19
N GLU A 37 -11.41 0.54 -19.72
CA GLU A 37 -12.61 1.14 -20.29
C GLU A 37 -12.30 2.05 -21.50
N HIS A 38 -11.21 2.81 -21.48
CA HIS A 38 -10.99 3.93 -22.40
C HIS A 38 -9.74 3.81 -23.27
N ALA A 39 -8.76 2.97 -22.91
CA ALA A 39 -7.53 2.90 -23.67
C ALA A 39 -7.75 2.39 -25.10
N THR A 40 -7.10 3.06 -26.07
CA THR A 40 -7.10 2.66 -27.47
C THR A 40 -6.01 1.63 -27.80
N VAL A 41 -5.16 1.32 -26.82
CA VAL A 41 -4.04 0.36 -26.91
C VAL A 41 -4.28 -0.84 -26.02
N ASP A 42 -3.71 -1.98 -26.38
CA ASP A 42 -3.80 -3.21 -25.59
C ASP A 42 -2.83 -3.17 -24.41
N LEU A 43 -3.25 -3.67 -23.24
CA LEU A 43 -2.39 -3.77 -22.06
C LEU A 43 -1.12 -4.61 -22.31
N SER A 44 -1.18 -5.59 -23.21
CA SER A 44 -0.03 -6.40 -23.61
C SER A 44 1.06 -5.61 -24.33
N SER A 45 0.78 -4.38 -24.78
CA SER A 45 1.75 -3.46 -25.38
C SER A 45 2.40 -2.53 -24.36
N VAL A 46 2.06 -2.62 -23.08
CA VAL A 46 2.59 -1.80 -21.99
C VAL A 46 3.82 -2.48 -21.39
N ASP A 47 4.95 -1.77 -21.35
CA ASP A 47 6.19 -2.27 -20.76
C ASP A 47 6.24 -2.07 -19.24
N GLY A 48 5.52 -1.04 -18.74
CA GLY A 48 5.49 -0.74 -17.30
C GLY A 48 4.62 0.44 -16.95
N SER A 49 4.67 0.79 -15.68
CA SER A 49 4.02 1.98 -15.13
C SER A 49 4.96 2.72 -14.19
N ALA A 50 4.76 4.02 -14.05
CA ALA A 50 5.44 4.83 -13.05
C ALA A 50 4.50 5.90 -12.50
N THR A 51 4.85 6.44 -11.34
CA THR A 51 4.11 7.51 -10.67
C THR A 51 4.98 8.72 -10.48
N GLN A 52 4.36 9.90 -10.54
CA GLN A 52 5.00 11.18 -10.24
C GLN A 52 4.06 12.01 -9.35
N LEU A 53 4.63 12.67 -8.35
CA LEU A 53 3.96 13.69 -7.55
C LEU A 53 4.55 15.04 -7.94
N ASP A 54 3.71 15.98 -8.37
CA ASP A 54 4.14 17.33 -8.69
C ASP A 54 4.08 18.29 -7.48
N ASP A 55 4.65 19.48 -7.63
CA ASP A 55 4.69 20.51 -6.58
C ASP A 55 3.30 21.07 -6.21
N ASN A 56 2.28 20.80 -7.02
CA ASN A 56 0.91 21.25 -6.78
C ASN A 56 0.07 20.20 -6.02
N GLY A 57 0.63 19.02 -5.78
CA GLY A 57 -0.08 17.90 -5.14
C GLY A 57 -0.85 17.03 -6.12
N ASN A 58 -0.49 17.03 -7.40
CA ASN A 58 -1.05 16.07 -8.35
C ASN A 58 -0.21 14.80 -8.38
N LEU A 59 -0.83 13.68 -8.10
CA LEU A 59 -0.21 12.36 -8.24
C LEU A 59 -0.65 11.76 -9.58
N THR A 60 0.31 11.58 -10.50
CA THR A 60 0.06 10.98 -11.82
C THR A 60 0.65 9.59 -11.91
N LEU A 61 -0.18 8.61 -12.25
CA LEU A 61 0.25 7.28 -12.69
C LEU A 61 0.14 7.21 -14.20
N PHE A 62 1.19 6.75 -14.88
CA PHE A 62 1.18 6.56 -16.32
C PHE A 62 1.68 5.17 -16.70
N TYR A 63 1.04 4.60 -17.72
CA TYR A 63 1.51 3.40 -18.42
C TYR A 63 2.37 3.82 -19.60
N TYR A 64 3.46 3.10 -19.82
CA TYR A 64 4.39 3.42 -20.90
C TYR A 64 4.81 2.19 -21.69
N SER A 65 5.23 2.43 -22.93
CA SER A 65 5.94 1.48 -23.76
C SER A 65 7.06 2.20 -24.48
N GLN A 66 8.28 1.67 -24.38
CA GLN A 66 9.49 2.32 -24.86
C GLN A 66 9.61 3.77 -24.35
N ASP A 67 9.66 4.75 -25.25
CA ASP A 67 9.77 6.17 -24.93
C ASP A 67 8.41 6.91 -25.01
N SER A 68 7.29 6.19 -24.93
CA SER A 68 5.95 6.77 -25.06
C SER A 68 5.07 6.50 -23.86
N VAL A 69 4.36 7.53 -23.38
CA VAL A 69 3.22 7.36 -22.48
C VAL A 69 2.05 6.86 -23.30
N MET A 70 1.47 5.75 -22.88
CA MET A 70 0.35 5.08 -23.54
C MET A 70 -1.00 5.50 -22.96
N PHE A 71 -1.02 5.79 -21.66
CA PHE A 71 -2.18 6.22 -20.90
C PHE A 71 -1.71 6.85 -19.59
N SER A 72 -2.43 7.83 -19.08
CA SER A 72 -2.14 8.42 -17.78
C SER A 72 -3.41 8.78 -17.01
N CYS A 73 -3.32 8.71 -15.70
CA CYS A 73 -4.36 9.13 -14.78
C CYS A 73 -3.74 10.03 -13.72
N THR A 74 -4.35 11.18 -13.47
CA THR A 74 -3.90 12.17 -12.50
C THR A 74 -4.94 12.38 -11.43
N LEU A 75 -4.54 12.24 -10.18
CA LEU A 75 -5.31 12.51 -8.98
C LEU A 75 -4.79 13.78 -8.32
N ASP A 76 -5.64 14.78 -8.12
CA ASP A 76 -5.36 15.88 -7.21
C ASP A 76 -5.55 15.39 -5.77
N ILE A 77 -4.49 15.37 -4.96
CA ILE A 77 -4.56 14.87 -3.58
C ILE A 77 -5.26 15.83 -2.61
N ASN A 78 -5.53 17.08 -3.02
CA ASN A 78 -6.21 18.06 -2.17
C ASN A 78 -7.73 17.93 -2.20
N ASP A 79 -8.31 17.59 -3.36
CA ASP A 79 -9.77 17.46 -3.52
C ASP A 79 -10.21 16.08 -4.05
N PHE A 80 -9.26 15.18 -4.31
CA PHE A 80 -9.46 13.85 -4.86
C PHE A 80 -10.13 13.85 -6.24
N SER A 81 -10.03 14.95 -6.99
CA SER A 81 -10.47 14.98 -8.38
C SER A 81 -9.56 14.15 -9.28
N LEU A 82 -10.18 13.42 -10.21
CA LEU A 82 -9.49 12.49 -11.10
C LEU A 82 -9.63 12.94 -12.54
N SER A 83 -8.54 12.92 -13.28
CA SER A 83 -8.51 13.13 -14.73
C SER A 83 -7.65 12.07 -15.40
N TRP A 84 -7.94 11.75 -16.66
CA TRP A 84 -7.19 10.76 -17.44
C TRP A 84 -6.94 11.22 -18.87
N ASN A 85 -5.94 10.62 -19.53
CA ASN A 85 -5.57 10.91 -20.91
C ASN A 85 -5.14 9.61 -21.61
N ASP A 86 -5.81 9.27 -22.71
CA ASP A 86 -5.59 8.10 -23.55
C ASP A 86 -4.73 8.42 -24.80
N THR A 87 -4.25 9.65 -24.91
CA THR A 87 -3.46 10.05 -26.06
C THR A 87 -2.03 9.54 -25.93
N VAL A 88 -1.63 8.67 -26.86
CA VAL A 88 -0.24 8.20 -26.96
C VAL A 88 0.66 9.38 -27.32
N ARG A 89 1.69 9.61 -26.52
CA ARG A 89 2.62 10.72 -26.71
C ARG A 89 4.05 10.35 -26.28
N PRO A 90 5.09 11.02 -26.79
CA PRO A 90 6.42 10.85 -26.24
C PRO A 90 6.48 11.20 -24.75
N MET A 91 7.29 10.45 -24.00
CA MET A 91 7.58 10.79 -22.60
C MET A 91 8.30 12.12 -22.49
N ALA A 92 7.93 12.90 -21.48
CA ALA A 92 8.75 14.01 -20.99
C ALA A 92 10.03 13.50 -20.31
N GLU A 93 10.98 14.37 -20.04
CA GLU A 93 12.26 13.96 -19.43
C GLU A 93 12.09 13.44 -18.00
N ASP A 94 11.25 14.08 -17.22
CA ASP A 94 10.90 13.69 -15.85
C ASP A 94 10.13 12.35 -15.81
N GLU A 95 9.24 12.08 -16.78
CA GLU A 95 8.56 10.80 -16.92
C GLU A 95 9.53 9.65 -17.25
N ARG A 96 10.49 9.89 -18.17
CA ARG A 96 11.55 8.91 -18.44
C ARG A 96 12.39 8.62 -17.22
N ASN A 97 12.74 9.66 -16.46
CA ASN A 97 13.49 9.52 -15.23
C ASN A 97 12.70 8.70 -14.20
N ALA A 98 11.42 8.97 -14.00
CA ALA A 98 10.56 8.22 -13.07
C ALA A 98 10.45 6.73 -13.47
N ALA A 99 10.23 6.45 -14.75
CA ALA A 99 10.17 5.09 -15.27
C ALA A 99 11.50 4.34 -15.11
N HIS A 100 12.63 5.01 -15.38
CA HIS A 100 13.97 4.46 -15.23
C HIS A 100 14.30 4.19 -13.75
N ILE A 101 14.05 5.14 -12.86
CA ILE A 101 14.27 4.99 -11.42
C ILE A 101 13.48 3.78 -10.91
N ARG A 102 12.18 3.71 -11.23
CA ARG A 102 11.35 2.60 -10.77
C ARG A 102 11.85 1.24 -11.24
N SER A 103 12.17 1.08 -12.52
CA SER A 103 12.65 -0.19 -13.06
C SER A 103 14.05 -0.57 -12.52
N SER A 104 14.94 0.40 -12.36
CA SER A 104 16.28 0.21 -11.78
C SER A 104 16.21 -0.23 -10.32
N ILE A 105 15.40 0.48 -9.52
CA ILE A 105 15.17 0.16 -8.11
C ILE A 105 14.57 -1.24 -7.96
N PHE A 106 13.56 -1.57 -8.75
CA PHE A 106 12.92 -2.87 -8.71
C PHE A 106 13.89 -4.01 -8.98
N ASN A 107 14.69 -3.89 -10.04
CA ASN A 107 15.69 -4.89 -10.39
C ASN A 107 16.74 -5.04 -9.27
N HIS A 108 17.21 -3.94 -8.70
CA HIS A 108 18.18 -3.96 -7.60
C HIS A 108 17.60 -4.63 -6.33
N ILE A 109 16.34 -4.36 -6.00
CA ILE A 109 15.66 -5.05 -4.88
C ILE A 109 15.54 -6.55 -5.14
N LEU A 110 15.13 -6.96 -6.35
CA LEU A 110 15.02 -8.38 -6.69
C LEU A 110 16.35 -9.10 -6.68
N GLU A 111 17.42 -8.47 -7.19
CA GLU A 111 18.77 -9.02 -7.17
C GLU A 111 19.30 -9.21 -5.75
N THR A 112 18.97 -8.26 -4.84
CA THR A 112 19.50 -8.26 -3.47
C THR A 112 18.65 -9.09 -2.50
N TYR A 113 17.31 -9.00 -2.60
CA TYR A 113 16.38 -9.56 -1.63
C TYR A 113 15.38 -10.56 -2.23
N GLY A 114 15.52 -10.94 -3.51
CA GLY A 114 14.55 -11.80 -4.20
C GLY A 114 14.23 -13.09 -3.45
N ASP A 115 15.22 -13.73 -2.83
CA ASP A 115 15.05 -14.95 -2.03
C ASP A 115 14.29 -14.69 -0.70
N SER A 116 14.25 -13.43 -0.26
CA SER A 116 13.55 -13.01 0.96
C SER A 116 12.13 -12.50 0.68
N ILE A 117 11.81 -12.21 -0.58
CA ILE A 117 10.50 -11.72 -1.00
C ILE A 117 9.69 -12.92 -1.49
N TYR A 118 8.68 -13.32 -0.72
CA TYR A 118 7.82 -14.44 -1.11
C TYR A 118 6.78 -13.99 -2.12
N THR A 119 6.72 -14.69 -3.26
CA THR A 119 5.56 -14.63 -4.14
C THR A 119 4.56 -15.69 -3.70
N ILE A 120 3.35 -15.29 -3.39
CA ILE A 120 2.24 -16.21 -3.14
C ILE A 120 1.67 -16.62 -4.48
N GLN A 121 1.29 -17.89 -4.62
CA GLN A 121 0.90 -18.52 -5.89
C GLN A 121 -0.27 -17.80 -6.59
N ASP A 122 -1.15 -17.13 -5.83
CA ASP A 122 -2.30 -16.37 -6.32
C ASP A 122 -2.21 -14.87 -5.99
N GLY A 123 -1.10 -14.44 -5.38
CA GLY A 123 -0.89 -13.06 -4.97
C GLY A 123 0.04 -12.33 -5.92
N LEU A 124 -0.44 -11.26 -6.49
CA LEU A 124 0.41 -10.31 -7.21
C LEU A 124 1.09 -9.41 -6.19
N THR A 125 2.41 -9.46 -6.13
CA THR A 125 3.18 -8.46 -5.38
C THR A 125 3.10 -7.15 -6.13
N CYS A 126 2.58 -6.12 -5.49
CA CYS A 126 2.62 -4.76 -6.01
C CYS A 126 3.73 -3.98 -5.32
N ILE A 127 4.22 -2.98 -6.03
CA ILE A 127 5.31 -2.15 -5.58
C ILE A 127 4.89 -0.71 -5.66
N ASP A 128 5.02 -0.02 -4.54
CA ASP A 128 4.78 1.42 -4.46
C ASP A 128 6.03 2.13 -3.94
N LEU A 129 6.40 3.20 -4.64
CA LEU A 129 7.47 4.08 -4.23
C LEU A 129 6.88 5.28 -3.54
N ILE A 130 7.21 5.47 -2.27
CA ILE A 130 6.80 6.63 -1.49
C ILE A 130 8.05 7.43 -1.15
N CYS A 131 8.05 8.70 -1.55
CA CYS A 131 9.08 9.63 -1.16
C CYS A 131 8.78 10.13 0.26
N LEU A 132 9.61 9.74 1.24
CA LEU A 132 9.42 10.13 2.65
C LEU A 132 9.98 11.51 2.96
N ASP A 133 11.10 11.83 2.30
CA ASP A 133 11.78 13.12 2.36
C ASP A 133 12.64 13.32 1.11
N THR A 134 13.39 14.43 1.03
CA THR A 134 14.23 14.74 -0.14
C THR A 134 15.41 13.80 -0.33
N ASN A 135 15.72 12.95 0.64
CA ASN A 135 16.92 12.10 0.65
C ASN A 135 16.61 10.61 0.72
N ARG A 136 15.32 10.23 0.89
CA ARG A 136 14.95 8.83 1.10
C ARG A 136 13.67 8.48 0.38
N ILE A 137 13.73 7.39 -0.38
CA ILE A 137 12.58 6.74 -1.00
C ILE A 137 12.33 5.43 -0.26
N ARG A 138 11.10 5.19 0.16
CA ARG A 138 10.67 3.89 0.66
C ARG A 138 9.91 3.16 -0.42
N VAL A 139 10.30 1.92 -0.67
CA VAL A 139 9.65 1.04 -1.63
C VAL A 139 8.91 -0.04 -0.87
N TYR A 140 7.60 -0.06 -0.98
CA TYR A 140 6.75 -1.08 -0.39
C TYR A 140 6.50 -2.22 -1.35
N LEU A 141 6.56 -3.43 -0.82
CA LEU A 141 6.16 -4.64 -1.52
C LEU A 141 4.96 -5.23 -0.77
N LEU A 142 3.80 -5.18 -1.40
CA LEU A 142 2.53 -5.64 -0.83
C LEU A 142 1.98 -6.83 -1.60
N THR A 143 1.29 -7.71 -0.88
CA THR A 143 0.52 -8.78 -1.50
C THR A 143 -0.87 -8.26 -1.85
N ARG A 144 -1.26 -8.44 -3.11
CA ARG A 144 -2.64 -8.22 -3.58
C ARG A 144 -3.43 -9.53 -3.54
N THR A 145 -4.73 -9.44 -3.60
CA THR A 145 -5.61 -10.58 -3.83
C THR A 145 -6.40 -10.41 -5.13
N THR A 146 -6.61 -11.53 -5.83
CA THR A 146 -7.56 -11.63 -6.95
C THR A 146 -8.85 -12.32 -6.53
N LEU A 147 -8.97 -12.67 -5.25
CA LEU A 147 -10.13 -13.37 -4.72
C LEU A 147 -11.15 -12.36 -4.19
N ASP A 148 -12.38 -12.46 -4.67
CA ASP A 148 -13.49 -11.65 -4.15
C ASP A 148 -13.75 -12.01 -2.67
N GLY A 149 -14.05 -11.01 -1.87
CA GLY A 149 -14.37 -11.20 -0.46
C GLY A 149 -13.18 -11.51 0.45
N VAL A 150 -11.95 -11.28 0.00
CA VAL A 150 -10.74 -11.49 0.80
C VAL A 150 -10.03 -10.16 1.04
N ILE A 151 -9.67 -9.90 2.30
CA ILE A 151 -8.77 -8.81 2.69
C ILE A 151 -7.36 -9.40 2.86
N PRO A 152 -6.36 -8.95 2.07
CA PRO A 152 -5.02 -9.56 2.06
C PRO A 152 -4.10 -8.84 3.04
N PHE A 153 -4.05 -9.27 4.30
CA PHE A 153 -3.02 -8.80 5.23
C PHE A 153 -1.75 -9.64 5.11
N GLY A 154 -0.64 -9.04 5.48
CA GLY A 154 0.64 -9.70 5.64
C GLY A 154 1.41 -10.01 4.34
N ASN A 155 2.56 -10.69 4.52
CA ASN A 155 3.56 -10.97 3.48
C ASN A 155 4.04 -9.70 2.78
N ASP A 156 4.34 -8.70 3.55
CA ASP A 156 4.66 -7.35 3.14
C ASP A 156 5.98 -6.90 3.77
N CYS A 157 6.68 -6.06 3.04
CA CYS A 157 7.96 -5.50 3.47
C CYS A 157 8.18 -4.13 2.83
N TYR A 158 9.19 -3.42 3.32
CA TYR A 158 9.73 -2.26 2.63
C TYR A 158 11.24 -2.34 2.45
N VAL A 159 11.73 -1.56 1.51
CA VAL A 159 13.16 -1.29 1.32
C VAL A 159 13.36 0.21 1.27
N ASP A 160 14.24 0.73 2.12
CA ASP A 160 14.66 2.13 2.06
C ASP A 160 15.86 2.30 1.14
N ILE A 161 15.83 3.37 0.36
CA ILE A 161 16.82 3.71 -0.65
C ILE A 161 17.25 5.15 -0.45
N ASP A 162 18.56 5.38 -0.45
CA ASP A 162 19.12 6.74 -0.37
C ASP A 162 19.17 7.44 -1.74
N ILE A 163 19.59 8.71 -1.73
CA ILE A 163 19.69 9.53 -2.93
C ILE A 163 20.68 9.00 -3.97
N ASP A 164 21.65 8.17 -3.54
CA ASP A 164 22.64 7.54 -4.40
C ASP A 164 22.19 6.16 -4.92
N ASN A 165 20.89 5.82 -4.72
CA ASN A 165 20.28 4.53 -5.05
C ASN A 165 20.88 3.32 -4.31
N ASN A 166 21.48 3.51 -3.14
CA ASN A 166 21.89 2.40 -2.30
C ASN A 166 20.72 1.91 -1.45
N LEU A 167 20.56 0.58 -1.36
CA LEU A 167 19.63 -0.06 -0.44
C LEU A 167 20.18 0.09 0.97
N THR A 168 19.45 0.78 1.85
CA THR A 168 19.92 1.13 3.19
C THR A 168 19.25 0.32 4.28
N GLU A 169 18.01 -0.11 4.07
CA GLU A 169 17.26 -0.92 5.03
C GLU A 169 16.30 -1.86 4.28
N PHE A 170 16.19 -3.10 4.76
CA PHE A 170 15.11 -4.03 4.41
C PHE A 170 14.37 -4.39 5.68
N HIS A 171 13.06 -4.16 5.72
CA HIS A 171 12.22 -4.49 6.85
C HIS A 171 11.00 -5.28 6.42
N ARG A 172 10.74 -6.39 7.11
CA ARG A 172 9.56 -7.22 6.93
C ARG A 172 8.56 -6.96 8.03
N PHE A 173 7.35 -6.56 7.67
CA PHE A 173 6.28 -6.36 8.65
C PHE A 173 5.66 -7.70 9.09
N HIS A 174 5.28 -8.53 8.11
CA HIS A 174 4.67 -9.81 8.38
C HIS A 174 5.42 -10.93 7.67
N HIS A 175 5.63 -12.03 8.39
CA HIS A 175 6.31 -13.23 7.87
C HIS A 175 5.37 -14.19 7.13
N SER A 176 4.06 -13.98 7.25
CA SER A 176 3.04 -14.84 6.63
C SER A 176 1.96 -14.01 5.94
N TYR A 177 1.34 -14.61 4.94
CA TYR A 177 0.12 -14.09 4.34
C TYR A 177 -1.06 -14.41 5.27
N ILE A 178 -1.91 -13.43 5.53
CA ILE A 178 -3.05 -13.50 6.44
C ILE A 178 -4.31 -13.09 5.65
N PRO A 179 -4.85 -13.98 4.79
CA PRO A 179 -6.09 -13.71 4.07
C PRO A 179 -7.27 -13.80 5.02
N ILE A 180 -8.05 -12.74 5.11
CA ILE A 180 -9.32 -12.76 5.86
C ILE A 180 -10.46 -12.85 4.87
N ASP A 181 -11.09 -14.04 4.82
CA ASP A 181 -12.24 -14.29 3.95
C ASP A 181 -13.54 -13.91 4.67
N ILE A 182 -14.13 -12.79 4.26
CA ILE A 182 -15.36 -12.25 4.88
C ILE A 182 -16.64 -12.97 4.41
N ARG A 183 -16.58 -13.81 3.37
CA ARG A 183 -17.74 -14.58 2.86
C ARG A 183 -18.16 -15.68 3.82
N GLN A 184 -17.29 -16.06 4.76
CA GLN A 184 -17.54 -17.13 5.72
C GLN A 184 -18.45 -16.72 6.90
N THR A 185 -18.91 -15.47 6.93
CA THR A 185 -19.71 -14.90 8.05
C THR A 185 -21.18 -15.31 8.04
N GLY A 186 -21.63 -16.25 7.21
CA GLY A 186 -23.02 -16.77 7.19
C GLY A 186 -24.01 -15.83 6.48
N ASP A 187 -25.10 -16.40 5.97
CA ASP A 187 -25.96 -15.80 4.93
C ASP A 187 -26.64 -14.45 5.25
N ASP A 188 -26.59 -13.92 6.46
CA ASP A 188 -27.28 -12.67 6.85
C ASP A 188 -26.47 -11.71 7.74
N THR A 189 -25.19 -11.98 8.00
CA THR A 189 -24.38 -11.11 8.86
C THR A 189 -23.23 -10.49 8.09
N GLN A 190 -23.30 -9.17 7.87
CA GLN A 190 -22.16 -8.41 7.39
C GLN A 190 -21.07 -8.40 8.47
N ALA A 191 -19.83 -8.75 8.12
CA ALA A 191 -18.70 -8.59 9.02
C ALA A 191 -18.55 -7.09 9.34
N VAL A 192 -18.56 -6.74 10.61
CA VAL A 192 -18.46 -5.34 11.06
C VAL A 192 -17.03 -4.96 11.42
N GLU A 193 -16.20 -5.95 11.69
CA GLU A 193 -14.80 -5.79 12.07
C GLU A 193 -14.00 -7.05 11.74
N VAL A 194 -12.75 -6.88 11.39
CA VAL A 194 -11.78 -7.97 11.24
C VAL A 194 -10.64 -7.77 12.22
N ILE A 195 -10.04 -8.90 12.65
CA ILE A 195 -8.91 -8.89 13.58
C ILE A 195 -7.83 -9.85 13.11
N HIS A 196 -6.57 -9.43 13.22
CA HIS A 196 -5.41 -10.30 13.09
C HIS A 196 -4.42 -10.05 14.24
N SER A 197 -3.37 -10.85 14.33
CA SER A 197 -2.44 -10.78 15.45
C SER A 197 -1.05 -10.33 15.02
N HIS A 198 -0.42 -9.54 15.87
CA HIS A 198 0.96 -9.09 15.73
C HIS A 198 1.87 -9.69 16.81
N THR A 199 3.15 -9.83 16.47
CA THR A 199 4.20 -10.38 17.33
C THR A 199 5.11 -9.29 17.89
N VAL A 200 6.12 -9.70 18.66
CA VAL A 200 7.08 -8.78 19.27
C VAL A 200 7.91 -7.96 18.27
N ASP A 201 8.11 -8.47 17.06
CA ASP A 201 8.91 -7.80 16.04
C ASP A 201 8.18 -6.60 15.44
N ASN A 202 6.85 -6.68 15.33
CA ASN A 202 5.99 -5.60 14.84
C ASN A 202 4.75 -5.51 15.75
N PRO A 203 4.87 -4.86 16.92
CA PRO A 203 3.82 -4.90 17.94
C PRO A 203 2.64 -3.97 17.67
N PHE A 204 2.77 -3.01 16.75
CA PHE A 204 1.77 -2.02 16.41
C PHE A 204 1.14 -2.31 15.04
N PHE A 205 0.11 -1.57 14.66
CA PHE A 205 -0.30 -1.50 13.27
C PHE A 205 0.90 -1.18 12.37
N THR A 206 0.84 -1.62 11.13
CA THR A 206 1.82 -1.26 10.12
C THR A 206 1.17 -0.32 9.08
N PRO A 207 1.95 0.46 8.32
CA PRO A 207 1.40 1.25 7.22
C PRO A 207 0.64 0.40 6.19
N THR A 208 1.05 -0.85 5.99
CA THR A 208 0.39 -1.79 5.08
C THR A 208 -0.95 -2.28 5.61
N ASP A 209 -1.11 -2.45 6.94
CA ASP A 209 -2.41 -2.74 7.55
C ASP A 209 -3.39 -1.60 7.33
N ILE A 210 -2.95 -0.36 7.54
CA ILE A 210 -3.77 0.84 7.32
C ILE A 210 -4.19 0.94 5.85
N CYS A 211 -3.25 0.74 4.92
CA CYS A 211 -3.53 0.71 3.49
C CYS A 211 -4.59 -0.33 3.14
N ASN A 212 -4.40 -1.58 3.58
CA ASN A 212 -5.33 -2.68 3.28
C ASN A 212 -6.69 -2.51 3.98
N ALA A 213 -6.70 -1.96 5.19
CA ALA A 213 -7.95 -1.61 5.87
C ALA A 213 -8.76 -0.58 5.07
N LEU A 214 -8.12 0.49 4.58
CA LEU A 214 -8.79 1.52 3.80
C LEU A 214 -9.22 1.00 2.42
N LEU A 215 -8.35 0.28 1.72
CA LEU A 215 -8.56 -0.14 0.34
C LEU A 215 -9.59 -1.28 0.24
N TYR A 216 -9.50 -2.27 1.12
CA TYR A 216 -10.35 -3.45 1.08
C TYR A 216 -11.49 -3.35 2.12
N ALA A 217 -11.17 -3.22 3.41
CA ALA A 217 -12.21 -3.30 4.44
C ALA A 217 -13.20 -2.13 4.35
N ARG A 218 -12.73 -0.90 4.15
CA ARG A 218 -13.60 0.27 4.03
C ARG A 218 -14.22 0.39 2.63
N ASP A 219 -13.39 0.46 1.58
CA ASP A 219 -13.85 0.85 0.24
C ASP A 219 -14.64 -0.25 -0.48
N LEU A 220 -14.37 -1.54 -0.20
CA LEU A 220 -15.09 -2.66 -0.82
C LEU A 220 -16.16 -3.25 0.08
N PHE A 221 -15.94 -3.25 1.41
CA PHE A 221 -16.81 -3.97 2.34
C PHE A 221 -17.52 -3.08 3.35
N GLU A 222 -17.35 -1.76 3.26
CA GLU A 222 -18.01 -0.75 4.10
C GLU A 222 -17.80 -0.96 5.62
N MET A 223 -16.69 -1.61 5.99
CA MET A 223 -16.33 -1.82 7.39
C MET A 223 -15.90 -0.52 8.05
N LYS A 224 -16.14 -0.41 9.36
CA LYS A 224 -15.85 0.78 10.15
C LYS A 224 -14.52 0.70 10.89
N SER A 225 -14.05 -0.51 11.19
CA SER A 225 -12.83 -0.71 11.95
C SER A 225 -12.12 -2.01 11.59
N VAL A 226 -10.81 -2.00 11.82
CA VAL A 226 -9.93 -3.16 11.80
C VAL A 226 -9.19 -3.20 13.13
N SER A 227 -8.96 -4.38 13.68
CA SER A 227 -8.23 -4.54 14.93
C SER A 227 -6.99 -5.41 14.78
N VAL A 228 -5.98 -5.10 15.61
CA VAL A 228 -4.76 -5.90 15.78
C VAL A 228 -4.66 -6.33 17.24
N LEU A 229 -4.50 -7.63 17.46
CA LEU A 229 -4.14 -8.19 18.75
C LEU A 229 -2.62 -8.27 18.85
N SER A 230 -2.01 -7.48 19.74
CA SER A 230 -0.59 -7.55 19.99
C SER A 230 -0.27 -8.35 21.25
N THR A 231 0.49 -9.41 21.07
CA THR A 231 0.99 -10.25 22.17
C THR A 231 2.39 -9.86 22.63
N ALA A 232 2.92 -8.75 22.11
CA ALA A 232 4.23 -8.21 22.49
C ALA A 232 4.25 -7.55 23.87
N PHE A 233 3.09 -7.25 24.42
CA PHE A 233 2.93 -6.57 25.70
C PHE A 233 2.38 -7.54 26.77
N ASP A 234 2.63 -7.20 28.04
CA ASP A 234 2.07 -7.90 29.19
C ASP A 234 1.35 -6.88 30.08
N PRO A 235 0.02 -6.90 30.19
CA PRO A 235 -0.90 -7.80 29.45
C PRO A 235 -0.92 -7.52 27.94
N PRO A 236 -1.42 -8.46 27.11
CA PRO A 236 -1.65 -8.23 25.69
C PRO A 236 -2.59 -7.06 25.45
N VAL A 237 -2.46 -6.41 24.29
CA VAL A 237 -3.30 -5.26 23.94
C VAL A 237 -4.09 -5.52 22.66
N ILE A 238 -5.26 -4.94 22.55
CA ILE A 238 -5.99 -4.81 21.30
C ILE A 238 -5.92 -3.35 20.84
N MET A 239 -5.46 -3.17 19.61
CA MET A 239 -5.45 -1.88 18.92
C MET A 239 -6.56 -1.89 17.89
N ARG A 240 -7.36 -0.82 17.85
CA ARG A 240 -8.45 -0.68 16.88
C ARG A 240 -8.22 0.56 16.05
N PHE A 241 -8.15 0.39 14.74
CA PHE A 241 -8.17 1.47 13.77
C PHE A 241 -9.61 1.77 13.36
N ASN A 242 -10.09 2.96 13.69
CA ASN A 242 -11.38 3.48 13.25
C ASN A 242 -11.18 4.27 11.95
N MET A 243 -11.78 3.80 10.86
CA MET A 243 -11.60 4.37 9.52
C MET A 243 -12.47 5.59 9.25
N ASP A 244 -13.50 5.87 10.09
CA ASP A 244 -14.36 7.06 9.94
C ASP A 244 -13.65 8.33 10.44
N ASP A 245 -12.92 8.24 11.54
CA ASP A 245 -12.18 9.37 12.15
C ASP A 245 -10.66 9.25 12.05
N MET A 246 -10.18 8.19 11.38
CA MET A 246 -8.74 7.95 11.15
C MET A 246 -7.94 7.89 12.45
N SER A 247 -8.46 7.23 13.48
CA SER A 247 -7.83 7.13 14.79
C SER A 247 -7.48 5.69 15.17
N ILE A 248 -6.42 5.51 15.95
CA ILE A 248 -6.04 4.23 16.55
C ILE A 248 -6.21 4.33 18.06
N THR A 249 -7.03 3.45 18.63
CA THR A 249 -7.18 3.28 20.08
C THR A 249 -6.46 2.02 20.55
N VAL A 250 -5.89 2.06 21.76
CA VAL A 250 -5.15 0.94 22.36
C VAL A 250 -5.77 0.59 23.69
N ASN A 251 -6.15 -0.67 23.88
CA ASN A 251 -6.77 -1.16 25.11
C ASN A 251 -6.03 -2.41 25.61
N GLU A 252 -5.69 -2.45 26.88
CA GLU A 252 -5.18 -3.66 27.52
C GLU A 252 -6.29 -4.71 27.64
N LEU A 253 -5.94 -5.96 27.42
CA LEU A 253 -6.85 -7.07 27.67
C LEU A 253 -6.71 -7.48 29.13
N ASP A 254 -7.81 -7.40 29.88
CA ASP A 254 -7.83 -7.88 31.26
C ASP A 254 -7.47 -9.38 31.31
N PRO A 255 -6.51 -9.76 32.16
CA PRO A 255 -6.23 -11.18 32.39
C PRO A 255 -7.47 -11.82 33.02
N GLN A 256 -8.05 -12.81 32.32
CA GLN A 256 -9.17 -13.62 32.89
C GLN A 256 -8.65 -14.58 33.98
#